data_258727b7fdb0e4ff59aede91abdfaa54
#
_entry.id   258727b7fdb0e4ff59aede91abdfaa54
#
_cell.length_a   1.000
_cell.length_b   1.000
_cell.length_c   1.000
_cell.angle_alpha   90.00
_cell.angle_beta   90.00
_cell.angle_gamma   90.00
#
_symmetry.space_group_name_H-M   'P 1'
#
loop_
_entity.id
_entity.type
_entity.pdbx_description
1 polymer ?
#
loop_
_entity_poly.entity_id
_entity_poly.type
_entity_poly.pdbx_seq_one_letter_code
_entity_poly.pdbx_strand_id
1 'polypeptide(L)'
;MYKYVIWDFDGTVFDTYPHSSKVFKEELEKYGIYEDFETVDSLSKVSFGHLCTYLLNKYPDFTREKYAAIGKINREDEPGKVFAFPGAKELCEDIVKAGGENWMYSHRGPTAKTLMKEAGMLDLFKDFVLDGDGFPWKPAPDAVLALLERNNADKKDAIMVGDREIDCGSGYNAGIDSCLFMATSYENTRSKYQATNFDELRKIIFGEVK
;
A
#
# COMPACT_ATOMS: atom_id res chain seq x y z
N MET A 1 6.74 9.91 19.77
CA MET A 1 5.66 9.13 19.15
C MET A 1 5.06 9.93 18.03
N TYR A 2 4.87 9.33 16.86
CA TYR A 2 4.04 9.91 15.80
C TYR A 2 2.57 9.72 16.18
N LYS A 3 1.83 10.81 16.14
CA LYS A 3 0.41 10.81 16.50
C LYS A 3 -0.49 10.42 15.35
N TYR A 4 -0.07 10.72 14.11
CA TYR A 4 -0.82 10.46 12.89
C TYR A 4 -0.02 9.54 12.00
N VAL A 5 -0.51 8.32 11.78
CA VAL A 5 0.15 7.33 10.92
C VAL A 5 -0.68 7.15 9.66
N ILE A 6 -0.10 7.54 8.52
CA ILE A 6 -0.70 7.39 7.21
C ILE A 6 -0.15 6.11 6.59
N TRP A 7 -1.00 5.17 6.29
CA TRP A 7 -0.66 3.84 5.81
C TRP A 7 -0.93 3.69 4.32
N ASP A 8 -0.01 3.09 3.58
CA ASP A 8 -0.36 2.40 2.35
C ASP A 8 -1.08 1.08 2.66
N PHE A 9 -1.76 0.51 1.66
CA PHE A 9 -2.56 -0.70 1.83
C PHE A 9 -1.82 -1.95 1.34
N ASP A 10 -1.53 -2.02 0.03
CA ASP A 10 -0.98 -3.19 -0.65
C ASP A 10 0.49 -3.40 -0.31
N GLY A 11 0.87 -4.56 0.24
CA GLY A 11 2.25 -4.81 0.66
C GLY A 11 2.65 -4.11 1.96
N THR A 12 1.76 -3.34 2.59
CA THR A 12 2.03 -2.61 3.83
C THR A 12 1.13 -3.07 4.98
N VAL A 13 -0.17 -2.87 4.88
CA VAL A 13 -1.14 -3.36 5.88
C VAL A 13 -1.67 -4.74 5.48
N PHE A 14 -1.87 -4.99 4.19
CA PHE A 14 -2.38 -6.24 3.65
C PHE A 14 -1.37 -6.91 2.71
N ASP A 15 -1.22 -8.24 2.86
CA ASP A 15 -0.39 -9.08 1.99
C ASP A 15 -1.17 -9.47 0.72
N THR A 16 -1.23 -8.54 -0.23
CA THR A 16 -2.03 -8.69 -1.45
C THR A 16 -1.26 -9.31 -2.61
N TYR A 17 0.07 -9.19 -2.63
CA TYR A 17 0.89 -9.59 -3.77
C TYR A 17 0.82 -11.08 -4.11
N PRO A 18 0.92 -12.04 -3.17
CA PRO A 18 0.90 -13.47 -3.52
C PRO A 18 -0.41 -13.88 -4.18
N HIS A 19 -1.54 -13.37 -3.67
CA HIS A 19 -2.85 -13.63 -4.27
C HIS A 19 -2.97 -12.99 -5.64
N SER A 20 -2.65 -11.72 -5.76
CA SER A 20 -2.73 -10.99 -7.03
C SER A 20 -1.84 -11.62 -8.09
N SER A 21 -0.60 -11.98 -7.75
CA SER A 21 0.34 -12.61 -8.68
C SER A 21 -0.17 -13.95 -9.18
N LYS A 22 -0.81 -14.74 -8.30
CA LYS A 22 -1.45 -16.00 -8.68
C LYS A 22 -2.59 -15.78 -9.66
N VAL A 23 -3.52 -14.86 -9.35
CA VAL A 23 -4.67 -14.56 -10.23
C VAL A 23 -4.19 -14.03 -11.58
N PHE A 24 -3.24 -13.09 -11.59
CA PHE A 24 -2.68 -12.58 -12.84
C PHE A 24 -2.07 -13.70 -13.68
N LYS A 25 -1.26 -14.59 -13.08
CA LYS A 25 -0.69 -15.73 -13.79
C LYS A 25 -1.77 -16.64 -14.41
N GLU A 26 -2.76 -17.03 -13.63
CA GLU A 26 -3.84 -17.93 -14.08
C GLU A 26 -4.70 -17.29 -15.18
N GLU A 27 -4.99 -15.99 -15.08
CA GLU A 27 -5.75 -15.28 -16.09
C GLU A 27 -4.94 -15.02 -17.37
N LEU A 28 -3.64 -14.78 -17.30
CA LEU A 28 -2.74 -14.65 -18.44
C LEU A 28 -2.71 -15.94 -19.28
N GLU A 29 -2.74 -17.11 -18.64
CA GLU A 29 -2.79 -18.41 -19.33
C GLU A 29 -4.03 -18.55 -20.23
N LYS A 30 -5.18 -17.96 -19.85
CA LYS A 30 -6.39 -17.94 -20.68
C LYS A 30 -6.24 -17.12 -21.97
N TYR A 31 -5.29 -16.20 -22.00
CA TYR A 31 -4.88 -15.45 -23.19
C TYR A 31 -3.72 -16.10 -23.94
N GLY A 32 -3.29 -17.33 -23.55
CA GLY A 32 -2.16 -18.01 -24.15
C GLY A 32 -0.80 -17.45 -23.74
N ILE A 33 -0.74 -16.69 -22.65
CA ILE A 33 0.48 -16.09 -22.09
C ILE A 33 0.92 -16.91 -20.89
N TYR A 34 2.10 -17.51 -21.00
CA TYR A 34 2.66 -18.38 -19.97
C TYR A 34 3.89 -17.71 -19.33
N GLU A 35 3.65 -17.02 -18.23
CA GLU A 35 4.69 -16.47 -17.34
C GLU A 35 4.80 -17.33 -16.09
N ASP A 36 6.02 -17.43 -15.55
CA ASP A 36 6.20 -18.07 -14.25
C ASP A 36 5.71 -17.14 -13.11
N PHE A 37 5.41 -17.76 -11.96
CA PHE A 37 4.90 -17.02 -10.81
C PHE A 37 5.90 -15.97 -10.31
N GLU A 38 7.20 -16.30 -10.29
CA GLU A 38 8.25 -15.42 -9.76
C GLU A 38 8.38 -14.15 -10.62
N THR A 39 8.27 -14.28 -11.94
CA THR A 39 8.25 -13.14 -12.87
C THR A 39 7.05 -12.24 -12.61
N VAL A 40 5.85 -12.78 -12.51
CA VAL A 40 4.63 -12.00 -12.25
C VAL A 40 4.71 -11.33 -10.87
N ASP A 41 5.13 -12.06 -9.85
CA ASP A 41 5.22 -11.57 -8.47
C ASP A 41 6.25 -10.45 -8.31
N SER A 42 7.46 -10.65 -8.84
CA SER A 42 8.53 -9.64 -8.76
C SER A 42 8.15 -8.33 -9.46
N LEU A 43 7.54 -8.43 -10.65
CA LEU A 43 7.08 -7.26 -11.39
C LEU A 43 5.91 -6.54 -10.71
N SER A 44 4.98 -7.30 -10.12
CA SER A 44 3.85 -6.75 -9.35
C SER A 44 4.30 -6.00 -8.11
N LYS A 45 5.32 -6.49 -7.41
CA LYS A 45 5.93 -5.84 -6.24
C LYS A 45 6.64 -4.53 -6.59
N VAL A 46 7.21 -4.41 -7.78
CA VAL A 46 7.67 -3.10 -8.27
C VAL A 46 6.48 -2.16 -8.48
N SER A 47 5.53 -2.55 -9.29
CA SER A 47 4.17 -1.98 -9.38
C SER A 47 3.32 -2.79 -10.37
N PHE A 48 2.01 -2.76 -10.20
CA PHE A 48 1.08 -3.30 -11.22
C PHE A 48 1.22 -2.58 -12.57
N GLY A 49 1.60 -1.30 -12.60
CA GLY A 49 1.91 -0.57 -13.84
C GLY A 49 3.18 -1.09 -14.52
N HIS A 50 4.16 -1.55 -13.74
CA HIS A 50 5.38 -2.17 -14.28
C HIS A 50 5.08 -3.54 -14.93
N LEU A 51 4.31 -4.39 -14.25
CA LEU A 51 3.82 -5.65 -14.82
C LEU A 51 3.03 -5.39 -16.11
N CYS A 52 2.12 -4.42 -16.11
CA CYS A 52 1.36 -4.03 -17.31
C CYS A 52 2.29 -3.66 -18.47
N THR A 53 3.26 -2.80 -18.22
CA THR A 53 4.23 -2.34 -19.23
C THR A 53 5.05 -3.50 -19.79
N TYR A 54 5.53 -4.38 -18.92
CA TYR A 54 6.25 -5.60 -19.33
C TYR A 54 5.42 -6.47 -20.27
N LEU A 55 4.16 -6.76 -19.88
CA LEU A 55 3.28 -7.62 -20.68
C LEU A 55 2.93 -7.00 -22.04
N LEU A 56 2.64 -5.70 -22.08
CA LEU A 56 2.37 -5.00 -23.33
C LEU A 56 3.57 -4.99 -24.30
N ASN A 57 4.78 -4.88 -23.75
CA ASN A 57 6.00 -4.88 -24.56
C ASN A 57 6.37 -6.28 -25.08
N LYS A 58 6.12 -7.31 -24.28
CA LYS A 58 6.51 -8.69 -24.59
C LYS A 58 5.50 -9.41 -25.50
N TYR A 59 4.20 -9.06 -25.36
CA TYR A 59 3.10 -9.74 -26.04
C TYR A 59 2.29 -8.73 -26.88
N PRO A 60 2.52 -8.65 -28.21
CA PRO A 60 1.87 -7.63 -29.07
C PRO A 60 0.34 -7.70 -29.10
N ASP A 61 -0.24 -8.90 -28.92
CA ASP A 61 -1.69 -9.11 -28.89
C ASP A 61 -2.33 -8.90 -27.52
N PHE A 62 -1.53 -8.60 -26.48
CA PHE A 62 -2.01 -8.28 -25.16
C PHE A 62 -2.27 -6.78 -25.05
N THR A 63 -3.42 -6.38 -24.52
CA THR A 63 -3.86 -4.98 -24.49
C THR A 63 -4.11 -4.47 -23.07
N ARG A 64 -4.20 -3.15 -22.91
CA ARG A 64 -4.55 -2.53 -21.63
C ARG A 64 -5.94 -2.94 -21.14
N GLU A 65 -6.88 -3.17 -22.05
CA GLU A 65 -8.23 -3.63 -21.72
C GLU A 65 -8.21 -5.05 -21.12
N LYS A 66 -7.41 -5.96 -21.71
CA LYS A 66 -7.19 -7.31 -21.17
C LYS A 66 -6.56 -7.23 -19.78
N TYR A 67 -5.55 -6.38 -19.62
CA TYR A 67 -4.91 -6.14 -18.30
C TYR A 67 -5.91 -5.63 -17.26
N ALA A 68 -6.73 -4.65 -17.61
CA ALA A 68 -7.76 -4.09 -16.74
C ALA A 68 -8.83 -5.14 -16.37
N ALA A 69 -9.21 -6.02 -17.32
CA ALA A 69 -10.13 -7.12 -17.05
C ALA A 69 -9.57 -8.10 -16.02
N ILE A 70 -8.28 -8.48 -16.12
CA ILE A 70 -7.60 -9.31 -15.11
C ILE A 70 -7.59 -8.60 -13.75
N GLY A 71 -7.25 -7.32 -13.72
CA GLY A 71 -7.25 -6.53 -12.49
C GLY A 71 -8.63 -6.43 -11.82
N LYS A 72 -9.72 -6.45 -12.61
CA LYS A 72 -11.08 -6.52 -12.08
C LYS A 72 -11.35 -7.89 -11.44
N ILE A 73 -11.03 -8.99 -12.15
CA ILE A 73 -11.17 -10.37 -11.63
C ILE A 73 -10.38 -10.50 -10.33
N ASN A 74 -9.14 -10.03 -10.29
CA ASN A 74 -8.31 -10.07 -9.08
C ASN A 74 -9.03 -9.44 -7.89
N ARG A 75 -9.53 -8.21 -8.03
CA ARG A 75 -10.21 -7.50 -6.93
C ARG A 75 -11.51 -8.17 -6.50
N GLU A 76 -12.24 -8.82 -7.41
CA GLU A 76 -13.47 -9.56 -7.10
C GLU A 76 -13.18 -10.89 -6.39
N ASP A 77 -11.98 -11.46 -6.58
CA ASP A 77 -11.56 -12.74 -6.01
C ASP A 77 -10.84 -12.61 -4.65
N GLU A 78 -10.49 -11.39 -4.21
CA GLU A 78 -9.73 -11.13 -2.99
C GLU A 78 -10.45 -11.44 -1.66
N PRO A 79 -11.77 -11.19 -1.51
CA PRO A 79 -12.46 -11.45 -0.25
C PRO A 79 -12.29 -12.89 0.26
N GLY A 80 -11.90 -13.03 1.54
CA GLY A 80 -11.61 -14.32 2.16
C GLY A 80 -10.28 -14.98 1.74
N LYS A 81 -9.48 -14.34 0.86
CA LYS A 81 -8.20 -14.86 0.35
C LYS A 81 -7.02 -13.94 0.60
N VAL A 82 -7.29 -12.68 0.86
CA VAL A 82 -6.28 -11.66 1.17
C VAL A 82 -6.42 -11.26 2.63
N PHE A 83 -5.31 -11.23 3.35
CA PHE A 83 -5.29 -11.00 4.80
C PHE A 83 -4.35 -9.86 5.16
N ALA A 84 -4.63 -9.21 6.28
CA ALA A 84 -3.68 -8.28 6.88
C ALA A 84 -2.41 -9.02 7.30
N PHE A 85 -1.27 -8.35 7.21
CA PHE A 85 -0.03 -8.89 7.75
C PHE A 85 -0.14 -9.16 9.25
N PRO A 86 0.47 -10.25 9.75
CA PRO A 86 0.59 -10.48 11.19
C PRO A 86 1.26 -9.29 11.89
N GLY A 87 0.65 -8.78 12.95
CA GLY A 87 1.12 -7.59 13.67
C GLY A 87 0.55 -6.25 13.20
N ALA A 88 -0.06 -6.20 12.00
CA ALA A 88 -0.64 -4.95 11.48
C ALA A 88 -1.81 -4.46 12.34
N LYS A 89 -2.75 -5.34 12.67
CA LYS A 89 -3.91 -4.99 13.48
C LYS A 89 -3.51 -4.56 14.88
N GLU A 90 -2.64 -5.32 15.52
CA GLU A 90 -2.14 -5.06 16.86
C GLU A 90 -1.43 -3.70 16.95
N LEU A 91 -0.63 -3.36 15.94
CA LEU A 91 0.04 -2.06 15.92
C LEU A 91 -0.96 -0.91 15.73
N CYS A 92 -1.94 -1.06 14.82
CA CYS A 92 -3.01 -0.06 14.64
C CYS A 92 -3.83 0.14 15.93
N GLU A 93 -4.16 -0.95 16.64
CA GLU A 93 -4.86 -0.88 17.93
C GLU A 93 -4.04 -0.14 19.00
N ASP A 94 -2.74 -0.40 19.05
CA ASP A 94 -1.87 0.23 20.03
C ASP A 94 -1.66 1.72 19.76
N ILE A 95 -1.62 2.13 18.48
CA ILE A 95 -1.61 3.55 18.11
C ILE A 95 -2.88 4.24 18.63
N VAL A 96 -4.05 3.65 18.41
CA VAL A 96 -5.32 4.19 18.89
C VAL A 96 -5.37 4.23 20.43
N LYS A 97 -4.95 3.17 21.11
CA LYS A 97 -4.86 3.11 22.60
C LYS A 97 -3.95 4.19 23.18
N ALA A 98 -2.89 4.55 22.44
CA ALA A 98 -1.96 5.63 22.84
C ALA A 98 -2.47 7.05 22.50
N GLY A 99 -3.68 7.17 21.94
CA GLY A 99 -4.27 8.45 21.55
C GLY A 99 -3.81 8.96 20.18
N GLY A 100 -3.21 8.10 19.37
CA GLY A 100 -2.90 8.37 17.97
C GLY A 100 -4.03 7.99 17.02
N GLU A 101 -3.83 8.24 15.74
CA GLU A 101 -4.81 7.99 14.69
C GLU A 101 -4.14 7.27 13.51
N ASN A 102 -4.83 6.30 12.94
CA ASN A 102 -4.46 5.66 11.70
C ASN A 102 -5.30 6.26 10.56
N TRP A 103 -4.65 6.59 9.46
CA TRP A 103 -5.28 7.05 8.22
C TRP A 103 -4.76 6.21 7.05
N MET A 104 -5.58 6.06 6.01
CA MET A 104 -5.23 5.26 4.83
C MET A 104 -5.02 6.18 3.63
N TYR A 105 -3.91 5.98 2.90
CA TYR A 105 -3.72 6.52 1.57
C TYR A 105 -3.28 5.42 0.61
N SER A 106 -4.16 5.01 -0.29
CA SER A 106 -3.90 3.91 -1.22
C SER A 106 -4.39 4.21 -2.64
N HIS A 107 -3.68 3.67 -3.63
CA HIS A 107 -4.15 3.59 -5.02
C HIS A 107 -5.19 2.49 -5.26
N ARG A 108 -5.61 1.81 -4.21
CA ARG A 108 -6.74 0.89 -4.22
C ARG A 108 -8.04 1.65 -4.00
N GLY A 109 -9.07 1.26 -4.74
CA GLY A 109 -10.41 1.84 -4.60
C GLY A 109 -11.18 1.29 -3.37
N PRO A 110 -12.51 1.32 -3.40
CA PRO A 110 -13.38 0.96 -2.25
C PRO A 110 -13.18 -0.45 -1.68
N THR A 111 -12.60 -1.38 -2.45
CA THR A 111 -12.32 -2.75 -1.98
C THR A 111 -11.37 -2.78 -0.79
N ALA A 112 -10.54 -1.75 -0.58
CA ALA A 112 -9.73 -1.60 0.63
C ALA A 112 -10.59 -1.66 1.89
N LYS A 113 -11.69 -0.88 1.93
CA LYS A 113 -12.60 -0.86 3.09
C LYS A 113 -13.31 -2.19 3.29
N THR A 114 -13.63 -2.94 2.23
CA THR A 114 -14.22 -4.27 2.32
C THR A 114 -13.28 -5.23 3.03
N LEU A 115 -12.03 -5.33 2.58
CA LEU A 115 -11.02 -6.19 3.18
C LEU A 115 -10.71 -5.79 4.64
N MET A 116 -10.61 -4.48 4.91
CA MET A 116 -10.42 -3.98 6.27
C MET A 116 -11.58 -4.33 7.20
N LYS A 117 -12.82 -4.29 6.70
CA LYS A 117 -14.01 -4.70 7.46
C LYS A 117 -13.97 -6.20 7.77
N GLU A 118 -13.64 -7.04 6.81
CA GLU A 118 -13.48 -8.49 7.00
C GLU A 118 -12.38 -8.81 8.04
N ALA A 119 -11.29 -8.05 8.04
CA ALA A 119 -10.21 -8.18 9.02
C ALA A 119 -10.54 -7.57 10.39
N GLY A 120 -11.70 -6.90 10.55
CA GLY A 120 -12.06 -6.18 11.77
C GLY A 120 -11.10 -5.03 12.08
N MET A 121 -10.60 -4.34 11.05
CA MET A 121 -9.66 -3.23 11.16
C MET A 121 -10.25 -1.89 10.71
N LEU A 122 -11.42 -1.88 10.07
CA LEU A 122 -11.98 -0.66 9.48
C LEU A 122 -12.15 0.47 10.51
N ASP A 123 -12.65 0.15 11.69
CA ASP A 123 -12.91 1.12 12.77
C ASP A 123 -11.64 1.63 13.47
N LEU A 124 -10.48 1.04 13.17
CA LEU A 124 -9.17 1.51 13.66
C LEU A 124 -8.64 2.68 12.83
N PHE A 125 -9.26 2.97 11.67
CA PHE A 125 -8.85 4.02 10.75
C PHE A 125 -9.89 5.13 10.72
N LYS A 126 -9.43 6.35 10.99
CA LYS A 126 -10.29 7.53 11.08
C LYS A 126 -10.57 8.18 9.72
N ASP A 127 -9.60 8.16 8.81
CA ASP A 127 -9.71 8.86 7.53
C ASP A 127 -9.06 8.07 6.39
N PHE A 128 -9.53 8.32 5.16
CA PHE A 128 -9.13 7.58 3.95
C PHE A 128 -8.97 8.52 2.77
N VAL A 129 -7.94 8.28 1.96
CA VAL A 129 -7.86 8.70 0.56
C VAL A 129 -7.60 7.45 -0.27
N LEU A 130 -8.54 7.15 -1.17
CA LEU A 130 -8.53 5.96 -2.01
C LEU A 130 -8.58 6.35 -3.48
N ASP A 131 -8.30 5.40 -4.38
CA ASP A 131 -8.50 5.62 -5.82
C ASP A 131 -9.95 6.00 -6.10
N GLY A 132 -10.14 7.05 -6.92
CA GLY A 132 -11.44 7.67 -7.20
C GLY A 132 -11.74 8.94 -6.40
N ASP A 133 -10.97 9.27 -5.36
CA ASP A 133 -11.17 10.50 -4.57
C ASP A 133 -10.61 11.78 -5.25
N GLY A 134 -10.06 11.65 -6.46
CA GLY A 134 -9.68 12.79 -7.31
C GLY A 134 -8.32 13.41 -7.01
N PHE A 135 -7.49 12.75 -6.21
CA PHE A 135 -6.12 13.20 -5.94
C PHE A 135 -5.13 12.67 -6.97
N PRO A 136 -4.05 13.43 -7.27
CA PRO A 136 -2.92 12.91 -8.03
C PRO A 136 -2.31 11.69 -7.35
N TRP A 137 -1.76 10.78 -8.16
CA TRP A 137 -1.12 9.56 -7.67
C TRP A 137 0.20 9.85 -6.94
N LYS A 138 0.55 8.99 -5.97
CA LYS A 138 1.87 8.99 -5.33
C LYS A 138 2.97 9.03 -6.42
N PRO A 139 4.02 9.83 -6.27
CA PRO A 139 4.48 10.51 -5.07
C PRO A 139 3.96 11.95 -4.88
N ALA A 140 2.85 12.35 -5.52
CA ALA A 140 2.25 13.67 -5.28
C ALA A 140 1.85 13.82 -3.80
N PRO A 141 2.04 15.01 -3.20
CA PRO A 141 1.77 15.24 -1.78
C PRO A 141 0.30 15.51 -1.45
N ASP A 142 -0.53 15.74 -2.46
CA ASP A 142 -1.86 16.34 -2.35
C ASP A 142 -2.78 15.58 -1.39
N ALA A 143 -2.80 14.25 -1.51
CA ALA A 143 -3.60 13.38 -0.64
C ALA A 143 -3.13 13.42 0.82
N VAL A 144 -1.81 13.41 1.06
CA VAL A 144 -1.22 13.53 2.39
C VAL A 144 -1.56 14.89 3.00
N LEU A 145 -1.42 15.97 2.23
CA LEU A 145 -1.76 17.33 2.67
C LEU A 145 -3.25 17.45 3.01
N ALA A 146 -4.13 16.87 2.19
CA ALA A 146 -5.57 16.87 2.44
C ALA A 146 -5.93 16.09 3.72
N LEU A 147 -5.28 14.95 4.00
CA LEU A 147 -5.46 14.19 5.25
C LEU A 147 -5.07 15.04 6.46
N LEU A 148 -3.91 15.73 6.39
CA LEU A 148 -3.44 16.59 7.46
C LEU A 148 -4.38 17.77 7.70
N GLU A 149 -4.82 18.45 6.64
CA GLU A 149 -5.72 19.61 6.71
C GLU A 149 -7.09 19.22 7.28
N ARG A 150 -7.72 18.15 6.76
CA ARG A 150 -9.05 17.70 7.22
C ARG A 150 -9.08 17.32 8.70
N ASN A 151 -7.96 16.82 9.21
CA ASN A 151 -7.84 16.38 10.59
C ASN A 151 -7.14 17.40 11.50
N ASN A 152 -6.84 18.60 11.01
CA ASN A 152 -6.13 19.66 11.73
C ASN A 152 -4.84 19.14 12.40
N ALA A 153 -4.05 18.36 11.65
CA ALA A 153 -2.87 17.65 12.14
C ALA A 153 -1.57 18.40 11.86
N ASP A 154 -0.67 18.42 12.83
CA ASP A 154 0.66 18.99 12.66
C ASP A 154 1.56 18.01 11.91
N LYS A 155 2.25 18.48 10.86
CA LYS A 155 3.18 17.69 10.04
C LYS A 155 4.27 16.98 10.85
N LYS A 156 4.77 17.61 11.91
CA LYS A 156 5.84 17.02 12.76
C LYS A 156 5.40 15.77 13.53
N ASP A 157 4.09 15.59 13.70
CA ASP A 157 3.48 14.49 14.43
C ASP A 157 2.97 13.39 13.50
N ALA A 158 3.21 13.54 12.17
CA ALA A 158 2.73 12.62 11.14
C ALA A 158 3.87 11.81 10.49
N ILE A 159 3.57 10.58 10.10
CA ILE A 159 4.47 9.70 9.35
C ILE A 159 3.71 8.96 8.26
N MET A 160 4.30 8.88 7.04
CA MET A 160 3.83 8.01 5.97
C MET A 160 4.54 6.67 6.00
N VAL A 161 3.82 5.57 5.98
CA VAL A 161 4.35 4.19 5.96
C VAL A 161 3.91 3.51 4.69
N GLY A 162 4.85 2.95 3.93
CA GLY A 162 4.56 2.19 2.71
C GLY A 162 5.73 1.32 2.28
N ASP A 163 5.46 0.35 1.39
CA ASP A 163 6.44 -0.63 0.92
C ASP A 163 7.22 -0.14 -0.31
N ARG A 164 6.82 1.00 -0.90
CA ARG A 164 7.45 1.53 -2.11
C ARG A 164 7.96 2.96 -1.92
N GLU A 165 8.97 3.31 -2.73
CA GLU A 165 9.55 4.66 -2.72
C GLU A 165 8.52 5.76 -3.02
N ILE A 166 7.48 5.47 -3.83
CA ILE A 166 6.43 6.45 -4.12
C ILE A 166 5.60 6.81 -2.88
N ASP A 167 5.46 5.90 -1.94
CA ASP A 167 4.77 6.14 -0.67
C ASP A 167 5.59 7.12 0.17
N CYS A 168 6.86 6.79 0.38
CA CYS A 168 7.80 7.67 1.07
C CYS A 168 7.97 9.01 0.38
N GLY A 169 8.00 9.02 -0.96
CA GLY A 169 8.03 10.22 -1.78
C GLY A 169 6.83 11.14 -1.53
N SER A 170 5.62 10.59 -1.35
CA SER A 170 4.44 11.40 -1.04
C SER A 170 4.54 12.07 0.33
N GLY A 171 5.05 11.36 1.34
CA GLY A 171 5.34 11.92 2.66
C GLY A 171 6.42 12.99 2.60
N TYR A 172 7.55 12.71 1.96
CA TYR A 172 8.64 13.67 1.77
C TYR A 172 8.18 14.96 1.08
N ASN A 173 7.44 14.82 -0.02
CA ASN A 173 6.93 15.96 -0.77
C ASN A 173 5.88 16.77 0.02
N ALA A 174 5.13 16.12 0.92
CA ALA A 174 4.21 16.78 1.84
C ALA A 174 4.92 17.46 3.03
N GLY A 175 6.20 17.15 3.25
CA GLY A 175 6.99 17.67 4.37
C GLY A 175 6.72 16.96 5.70
N ILE A 176 6.40 15.66 5.66
CA ILE A 176 6.31 14.77 6.82
C ILE A 176 7.37 13.70 6.77
N ASP A 177 7.63 13.07 7.90
CA ASP A 177 8.52 11.90 7.95
C ASP A 177 7.89 10.69 7.24
N SER A 178 8.72 9.75 6.79
CA SER A 178 8.27 8.51 6.18
C SER A 178 9.12 7.31 6.60
N CYS A 179 8.52 6.14 6.57
CA CYS A 179 9.17 4.84 6.78
C CYS A 179 8.95 3.95 5.57
N LEU A 180 10.03 3.52 4.94
CA LEU A 180 10.01 2.48 3.91
C LEU A 180 9.90 1.13 4.62
N PHE A 181 8.79 0.44 4.44
CA PHE A 181 8.40 -0.72 5.23
C PHE A 181 8.27 -1.97 4.37
N MET A 182 8.95 -3.07 4.77
CA MET A 182 8.91 -4.36 4.08
C MET A 182 9.18 -4.28 2.56
N ALA A 183 9.95 -3.28 2.13
CA ALA A 183 10.22 -3.03 0.73
C ALA A 183 11.10 -4.11 0.10
N THR A 184 11.02 -4.25 -1.23
CA THR A 184 11.88 -5.14 -2.01
C THR A 184 13.31 -4.63 -2.14
N SER A 185 13.50 -3.31 -1.99
CA SER A 185 14.81 -2.64 -1.97
C SER A 185 14.77 -1.43 -1.06
N TYR A 186 15.86 -1.18 -0.35
CA TYR A 186 16.06 -0.03 0.54
C TYR A 186 17.09 0.97 0.00
N GLU A 187 17.48 0.83 -1.25
CA GLU A 187 18.43 1.72 -1.89
C GLU A 187 17.73 2.98 -2.44
N ASN A 188 18.47 4.11 -2.42
CA ASN A 188 18.05 5.38 -3.02
C ASN A 188 16.68 5.89 -2.55
N THR A 189 16.32 5.65 -1.29
CA THR A 189 15.04 6.05 -0.71
C THR A 189 15.08 7.47 -0.13
N ARG A 190 13.93 8.16 -0.18
CA ARG A 190 13.67 9.43 0.52
C ARG A 190 13.10 9.22 1.92
N SER A 191 12.95 7.98 2.36
CA SER A 191 12.43 7.69 3.68
C SER A 191 13.42 8.11 4.77
N LYS A 192 12.90 8.64 5.87
CA LYS A 192 13.69 8.91 7.08
C LYS A 192 14.02 7.63 7.82
N TYR A 193 13.12 6.67 7.78
CA TYR A 193 13.24 5.38 8.46
C TYR A 193 13.05 4.22 7.49
N GLN A 194 13.57 3.07 7.89
CA GLN A 194 13.39 1.78 7.22
C GLN A 194 13.03 0.74 8.27
N ALA A 195 12.08 -0.14 7.97
CA ALA A 195 11.71 -1.23 8.85
C ALA A 195 11.34 -2.47 8.02
N THR A 196 11.72 -3.65 8.49
CA THR A 196 11.49 -4.93 7.83
C THR A 196 10.37 -5.75 8.48
N ASN A 197 9.87 -5.30 9.63
CA ASN A 197 8.83 -5.98 10.40
C ASN A 197 8.08 -4.98 11.30
N PHE A 198 6.93 -5.41 11.83
CA PHE A 198 6.07 -4.56 12.67
C PHE A 198 6.69 -4.19 14.01
N ASP A 199 7.61 -4.99 14.57
CA ASP A 199 8.29 -4.65 15.83
C ASP A 199 9.27 -3.48 15.65
N GLU A 200 9.99 -3.44 14.53
CA GLU A 200 10.84 -2.30 14.19
C GLU A 200 10.01 -1.06 13.90
N LEU A 201 8.93 -1.20 13.13
CA LEU A 201 8.02 -0.11 12.81
C LEU A 201 7.36 0.47 14.08
N ARG A 202 6.98 -0.40 15.02
CA ARG A 202 6.46 0.01 16.33
C ARG A 202 7.44 0.92 17.05
N LYS A 203 8.71 0.54 17.15
CA LYS A 203 9.76 1.34 17.81
C LYS A 203 9.91 2.72 17.16
N ILE A 204 9.81 2.79 15.83
CA ILE A 204 9.86 4.05 15.08
C ILE A 204 8.64 4.91 15.44
N ILE A 205 7.44 4.37 15.34
CA ILE A 205 6.19 5.12 15.60
C ILE A 205 6.14 5.64 17.04
N PHE A 206 6.53 4.83 18.01
CA PHE A 206 6.51 5.21 19.43
C PHE A 206 7.73 6.02 19.90
N GLY A 207 8.71 6.23 19.00
CA GLY A 207 9.90 7.08 19.29
C GLY A 207 10.93 6.37 20.17
N GLU A 208 11.02 5.05 20.08
CA GLU A 208 11.99 4.23 20.82
C GLU A 208 13.32 4.05 20.04
N VAL A 209 13.38 4.56 18.82
CA VAL A 209 14.59 4.60 17.96
C VAL A 209 15.23 5.98 18.10
N LYS A 210 16.54 6.00 18.42
CA LYS A 210 17.35 7.23 18.51
C LYS A 210 17.90 7.65 17.16
#